data_b969978f76b2f992ad6d843c3d265808
#
_entry.id   b969978f76b2f992ad6d843c3d265808
#
_cell.length_a   1.000
_cell.length_b   1.000
_cell.length_c   1.000
_cell.angle_alpha   90.00
_cell.angle_beta   90.00
_cell.angle_gamma   90.00
#
_symmetry.space_group_name_H-M   'P 1'
#
loop_
_entity.id
_entity.type
_entity.pdbx_description
1 polymer ?
#
loop_
_entity_poly.entity_id
_entity_poly.type
_entity_poly.pdbx_seq_one_letter_code
_entity_poly.pdbx_strand_id
1 'polypeptide(L)'
;RGRFTATCDNGITRVFPKRGLRSGGALIYLHGGAYVYPMVAGQWGIVEGLIDRTGLPVIIPDYPLAPEHTATEAFDFVQPIIDEAQAEFGRVVIFGDSAGGGLALSLAMQRRDADERQVDGLVLYAPWVDVTMTNPCIEEVQPRDKVLRVPGLAWAGRAWAGDLDPADWRISPLYGDPVGLPPMRIFQ
;
A
#
# COMPACT_ATOMS: atom_id res chain seq x y z
N ARG A 1 25.66 -0.99 15.88
CA ARG A 1 25.23 -2.28 15.30
C ARG A 1 23.73 -2.18 15.06
N GLY A 2 23.28 -2.25 13.79
CA GLY A 2 21.88 -2.08 13.42
C GLY A 2 20.93 -3.05 14.15
N ARG A 3 19.70 -2.58 14.42
CA ARG A 3 18.66 -3.35 15.12
C ARG A 3 17.99 -4.41 14.23
N PHE A 4 18.13 -4.30 12.93
CA PHE A 4 17.47 -5.13 11.92
C PHE A 4 18.47 -5.77 10.98
N THR A 5 18.06 -6.85 10.31
CA THR A 5 18.67 -7.37 9.09
C THR A 5 17.72 -7.13 7.93
N ALA A 6 18.22 -6.68 6.81
CA ALA A 6 17.44 -6.51 5.59
C ALA A 6 18.10 -7.29 4.45
N THR A 7 17.28 -7.92 3.64
CA THR A 7 17.65 -8.54 2.37
C THR A 7 16.77 -7.96 1.28
N CYS A 8 17.31 -7.73 0.10
CA CYS A 8 16.55 -7.29 -1.07
C CYS A 8 16.81 -8.27 -2.20
N ASP A 9 15.75 -8.80 -2.76
CA ASP A 9 15.78 -9.71 -3.90
C ASP A 9 14.53 -9.47 -4.77
N ASN A 10 14.73 -9.39 -6.09
CA ASN A 10 13.66 -9.20 -7.10
C ASN A 10 12.67 -8.08 -6.77
N GLY A 11 13.15 -6.93 -6.28
CA GLY A 11 12.31 -5.80 -5.91
C GLY A 11 11.52 -6.01 -4.60
N ILE A 12 11.89 -7.00 -3.79
CA ILE A 12 11.25 -7.26 -2.49
C ILE A 12 12.29 -7.10 -1.39
N THR A 13 12.09 -6.11 -0.52
CA THR A 13 12.92 -5.96 0.67
C THR A 13 12.23 -6.62 1.86
N ARG A 14 12.92 -7.57 2.49
CA ARG A 14 12.46 -8.25 3.72
C ARG A 14 13.30 -7.79 4.90
N VAL A 15 12.66 -7.27 5.93
CA VAL A 15 13.32 -6.72 7.12
C VAL A 15 12.91 -7.51 8.34
N PHE A 16 13.91 -8.05 9.04
CA PHE A 16 13.71 -8.87 10.25
C PHE A 16 14.31 -8.20 11.47
N PRO A 17 13.64 -8.20 12.63
CA PRO A 17 14.24 -7.78 13.88
C PRO A 17 15.36 -8.75 14.29
N LYS A 18 16.50 -8.23 14.71
CA LYS A 18 17.62 -9.07 15.20
C LYS A 18 17.36 -9.69 16.58
N ARG A 19 16.42 -9.12 17.31
CA ARG A 19 16.01 -9.60 18.64
C ARG A 19 14.50 -9.46 18.76
N GLY A 20 13.86 -10.37 19.50
CA GLY A 20 12.44 -10.31 19.77
C GLY A 20 11.57 -10.63 18.54
N LEU A 21 12.11 -11.38 17.57
CA LEU A 21 11.32 -11.88 16.44
C LEU A 21 10.14 -12.69 16.96
N ARG A 22 8.93 -12.28 16.59
CA ARG A 22 7.69 -13.00 16.88
C ARG A 22 7.30 -13.88 15.72
N SER A 23 6.79 -15.06 16.03
CA SER A 23 6.23 -16.00 15.05
C SER A 23 4.73 -15.77 14.85
N GLY A 24 4.20 -16.29 13.75
CA GLY A 24 2.76 -16.35 13.48
C GLY A 24 2.19 -15.11 12.79
N GLY A 25 3.02 -14.36 12.08
CA GLY A 25 2.56 -13.28 11.23
C GLY A 25 3.69 -12.47 10.62
N ALA A 26 3.33 -11.71 9.58
CA ALA A 26 4.19 -10.71 8.93
C ALA A 26 3.39 -9.46 8.58
N LEU A 27 4.09 -8.36 8.36
CA LEU A 27 3.53 -7.13 7.84
C LEU A 27 4.01 -6.95 6.40
N ILE A 28 3.10 -6.55 5.50
CA ILE A 28 3.47 -6.03 4.18
C ILE A 28 3.30 -4.52 4.24
N TYR A 29 4.35 -3.78 3.88
CA TYR A 29 4.31 -2.32 3.83
C TYR A 29 4.28 -1.84 2.38
N LEU A 30 3.18 -1.20 2.00
CA LEU A 30 3.00 -0.55 0.71
C LEU A 30 3.20 0.97 0.90
N HIS A 31 4.25 1.49 0.31
CA HIS A 31 4.65 2.88 0.51
C HIS A 31 3.78 3.87 -0.26
N GLY A 32 3.63 5.08 0.27
CA GLY A 32 3.08 6.23 -0.45
C GLY A 32 4.06 6.81 -1.45
N GLY A 33 3.59 7.77 -2.26
CA GLY A 33 4.39 8.43 -3.31
C GLY A 33 3.56 8.72 -4.54
N ALA A 34 2.23 8.83 -4.39
CA ALA A 34 1.27 9.11 -5.47
C ALA A 34 1.42 8.16 -6.67
N TYR A 35 1.90 6.92 -6.42
CA TYR A 35 2.17 5.89 -7.43
C TYR A 35 3.28 6.23 -8.44
N VAL A 36 3.98 7.36 -8.27
CA VAL A 36 5.03 7.85 -9.18
C VAL A 36 6.38 8.03 -8.51
N TYR A 37 6.42 8.09 -7.19
CA TYR A 37 7.66 8.23 -6.44
C TYR A 37 7.98 6.96 -5.66
N PRO A 38 9.24 6.50 -5.71
CA PRO A 38 9.68 5.36 -4.90
C PRO A 38 9.67 5.70 -3.41
N MET A 39 9.84 4.68 -2.59
CA MET A 39 9.95 4.82 -1.15
C MET A 39 11.08 5.79 -0.77
N VAL A 40 10.76 6.78 0.06
CA VAL A 40 11.72 7.79 0.50
C VAL A 40 12.29 7.48 1.89
N ALA A 41 13.43 8.10 2.22
CA ALA A 41 14.15 7.86 3.46
C ALA A 41 13.29 8.01 4.73
N GLY A 42 12.33 8.96 4.74
CA GLY A 42 11.44 9.17 5.88
C GLY A 42 10.51 7.98 6.18
N GLN A 43 10.14 7.22 5.16
CA GLN A 43 9.25 6.07 5.31
C GLN A 43 9.95 4.87 5.99
N TRP A 44 11.28 4.81 5.96
CA TRP A 44 12.01 3.81 6.75
C TRP A 44 11.74 3.93 8.25
N GLY A 45 11.43 5.14 8.74
CA GLY A 45 11.00 5.35 10.13
C GLY A 45 9.68 4.65 10.46
N ILE A 46 8.77 4.51 9.48
CA ILE A 46 7.53 3.72 9.62
C ILE A 46 7.89 2.24 9.77
N VAL A 47 8.73 1.72 8.89
CA VAL A 47 9.19 0.31 8.92
C VAL A 47 9.86 -0.03 10.25
N GLU A 48 10.80 0.81 10.70
CA GLU A 48 11.45 0.65 12.00
C GLU A 48 10.43 0.66 13.16
N GLY A 49 9.49 1.59 13.12
CA GLY A 49 8.43 1.69 14.12
C GLY A 49 7.50 0.48 14.14
N LEU A 50 7.17 -0.08 12.99
CA LEU A 50 6.37 -1.30 12.87
C LEU A 50 7.11 -2.50 13.49
N ILE A 51 8.37 -2.71 13.13
CA ILE A 51 9.18 -3.81 13.66
C ILE A 51 9.39 -3.69 15.17
N ASP A 52 9.74 -2.50 15.66
CA ASP A 52 9.99 -2.27 17.09
C ASP A 52 8.77 -2.54 17.96
N ARG A 53 7.57 -2.22 17.45
CA ARG A 53 6.32 -2.39 18.22
C ARG A 53 5.71 -3.77 18.09
N THR A 54 5.87 -4.40 16.94
CA THR A 54 5.22 -5.70 16.69
C THR A 54 6.15 -6.88 16.90
N GLY A 55 7.45 -6.71 16.66
CA GLY A 55 8.41 -7.80 16.60
C GLY A 55 8.21 -8.71 15.37
N LEU A 56 7.35 -8.32 14.42
CA LEU A 56 7.08 -9.08 13.20
C LEU A 56 8.04 -8.66 12.07
N PRO A 57 8.34 -9.55 11.14
CA PRO A 57 9.02 -9.17 9.92
C PRO A 57 8.17 -8.22 9.08
N VAL A 58 8.82 -7.33 8.35
CA VAL A 58 8.17 -6.42 7.38
C VAL A 58 8.69 -6.73 5.99
N ILE A 59 7.76 -6.99 5.09
CA ILE A 59 8.00 -7.22 3.66
C ILE A 59 7.62 -5.93 2.94
N ILE A 60 8.51 -5.42 2.11
CA ILE A 60 8.35 -4.16 1.40
C ILE A 60 8.48 -4.45 -0.09
N PRO A 61 7.38 -4.60 -0.82
CA PRO A 61 7.39 -4.65 -2.27
C PRO A 61 7.81 -3.30 -2.85
N ASP A 62 8.81 -3.29 -3.71
CA ASP A 62 9.15 -2.16 -4.57
C ASP A 62 8.29 -2.25 -5.82
N TYR A 63 6.98 -2.00 -5.64
CA TYR A 63 5.98 -2.22 -6.67
C TYR A 63 6.16 -1.28 -7.86
N PRO A 64 5.85 -1.76 -9.10
CA PRO A 64 5.95 -0.96 -10.31
C PRO A 64 5.22 0.38 -10.21
N LEU A 65 5.86 1.46 -10.69
CA LEU A 65 5.37 2.84 -10.57
C LEU A 65 5.05 3.44 -11.93
N ALA A 66 4.06 4.32 -11.95
CA ALA A 66 3.73 5.15 -13.09
C ALA A 66 4.82 6.25 -13.29
N PRO A 67 5.02 6.75 -14.52
CA PRO A 67 4.26 6.42 -15.74
C PRO A 67 4.78 5.19 -16.51
N GLU A 68 5.92 4.61 -16.11
CA GLU A 68 6.53 3.46 -16.81
C GLU A 68 5.68 2.19 -16.69
N HIS A 69 4.91 2.09 -15.60
CA HIS A 69 4.01 0.98 -15.30
C HIS A 69 2.64 1.49 -14.88
N THR A 70 1.69 0.56 -14.76
CA THR A 70 0.30 0.85 -14.40
C THR A 70 -0.13 0.08 -13.16
N ALA A 71 -1.33 0.38 -12.66
CA ALA A 71 -1.93 -0.34 -11.53
C ALA A 71 -1.98 -1.86 -11.74
N THR A 72 -2.28 -2.31 -12.96
CA THR A 72 -2.39 -3.74 -13.27
C THR A 72 -1.09 -4.47 -13.01
N GLU A 73 0.03 -3.91 -13.47
CA GLU A 73 1.36 -4.51 -13.25
C GLU A 73 1.74 -4.54 -11.76
N ALA A 74 1.34 -3.51 -11.01
CA ALA A 74 1.57 -3.50 -9.57
C ALA A 74 0.70 -4.54 -8.84
N PHE A 75 -0.54 -4.78 -9.27
CA PHE A 75 -1.37 -5.86 -8.73
C PHE A 75 -0.74 -7.21 -9.01
N ASP A 76 -0.33 -7.47 -10.25
CA ASP A 76 0.32 -8.72 -10.66
C ASP A 76 1.62 -8.97 -9.88
N PHE A 77 2.33 -7.89 -9.50
CA PHE A 77 3.55 -7.98 -8.71
C PHE A 77 3.28 -8.24 -7.22
N VAL A 78 2.28 -7.59 -6.62
CA VAL A 78 2.06 -7.66 -5.17
C VAL A 78 1.23 -8.88 -4.74
N GLN A 79 0.25 -9.34 -5.56
CA GLN A 79 -0.61 -10.47 -5.20
C GLN A 79 0.19 -11.74 -4.85
N PRO A 80 1.18 -12.19 -5.66
CA PRO A 80 1.99 -13.36 -5.31
C PRO A 80 2.79 -13.17 -4.02
N ILE A 81 3.24 -11.96 -3.71
CA ILE A 81 3.96 -11.65 -2.48
C ILE A 81 3.07 -11.84 -1.25
N ILE A 82 1.79 -11.49 -1.36
CA ILE A 82 0.81 -11.74 -0.29
C ILE A 82 0.67 -13.25 -0.07
N ASP A 83 0.53 -14.04 -1.13
CA ASP A 83 0.38 -15.49 -1.05
C ASP A 83 1.62 -16.16 -0.43
N GLU A 84 2.81 -15.78 -0.88
CA GLU A 84 4.07 -16.24 -0.31
C GLU A 84 4.19 -15.90 1.19
N ALA A 85 3.85 -14.65 1.55
CA ALA A 85 3.89 -14.23 2.94
C ALA A 85 2.87 -15.00 3.81
N GLN A 86 1.68 -15.29 3.29
CA GLN A 86 0.68 -16.11 3.98
C GLN A 86 1.12 -17.57 4.13
N ALA A 87 1.79 -18.12 3.12
CA ALA A 87 2.33 -19.48 3.17
C ALA A 87 3.48 -19.58 4.20
N GLU A 88 4.36 -18.58 4.25
CA GLU A 88 5.54 -18.58 5.13
C GLU A 88 5.17 -18.23 6.59
N PHE A 89 4.35 -17.21 6.82
CA PHE A 89 4.11 -16.63 8.15
C PHE A 89 2.72 -16.92 8.72
N GLY A 90 1.81 -17.45 7.93
CA GLY A 90 0.43 -17.74 8.33
C GLY A 90 -0.46 -16.50 8.26
N ARG A 91 -0.30 -15.53 9.16
CA ARG A 91 -1.09 -14.29 9.18
C ARG A 91 -0.34 -13.14 8.50
N VAL A 92 -1.09 -12.33 7.75
CA VAL A 92 -0.54 -11.16 7.03
C VAL A 92 -1.44 -9.95 7.25
N VAL A 93 -0.84 -8.85 7.70
CA VAL A 93 -1.50 -7.54 7.76
C VAL A 93 -0.79 -6.60 6.80
N ILE A 94 -1.56 -5.89 5.98
CA ILE A 94 -1.00 -4.87 5.09
C ILE A 94 -1.09 -3.50 5.77
N PHE A 95 0.03 -2.81 5.83
CA PHE A 95 0.12 -1.40 6.19
C PHE A 95 0.39 -0.59 4.91
N GLY A 96 -0.42 0.43 4.65
CA GLY A 96 -0.22 1.33 3.51
C GLY A 96 -0.42 2.79 3.88
N ASP A 97 0.48 3.65 3.43
CA ASP A 97 0.32 5.10 3.56
C ASP A 97 -0.01 5.74 2.21
N SER A 98 -0.89 6.73 2.20
CA SER A 98 -1.26 7.51 1.02
C SER A 98 -1.65 6.61 -0.17
N ALA A 99 -0.92 6.67 -1.30
CA ALA A 99 -1.10 5.79 -2.46
C ALA A 99 -0.99 4.30 -2.08
N GLY A 100 -0.03 3.93 -1.22
CA GLY A 100 0.07 2.55 -0.72
C GLY A 100 -1.15 2.09 0.06
N GLY A 101 -1.85 3.01 0.73
CA GLY A 101 -3.12 2.74 1.39
C GLY A 101 -4.26 2.49 0.40
N GLY A 102 -4.32 3.23 -0.70
CA GLY A 102 -5.23 2.98 -1.81
C GLY A 102 -4.97 1.62 -2.47
N LEU A 103 -3.69 1.33 -2.78
CA LEU A 103 -3.27 0.04 -3.33
C LEU A 103 -3.67 -1.14 -2.42
N ALA A 104 -3.44 -1.02 -1.10
CA ALA A 104 -3.81 -2.05 -0.13
C ALA A 104 -5.30 -2.37 -0.17
N LEU A 105 -6.14 -1.34 -0.28
CA LEU A 105 -7.59 -1.49 -0.33
C LEU A 105 -8.05 -2.14 -1.64
N SER A 106 -7.49 -1.71 -2.79
CA SER A 106 -7.78 -2.29 -4.10
C SER A 106 -7.37 -3.77 -4.17
N LEU A 107 -6.20 -4.13 -3.63
CA LEU A 107 -5.73 -5.52 -3.55
C LEU A 107 -6.70 -6.39 -2.73
N ALA A 108 -7.14 -5.89 -1.57
CA ALA A 108 -8.09 -6.62 -0.73
C ALA A 108 -9.45 -6.83 -1.43
N MET A 109 -9.94 -5.82 -2.18
CA MET A 109 -11.16 -5.94 -2.98
C MET A 109 -11.00 -6.99 -4.08
N GLN A 110 -9.88 -6.97 -4.82
CA GLN A 110 -9.61 -7.95 -5.87
C GLN A 110 -9.58 -9.37 -5.33
N ARG A 111 -8.88 -9.60 -4.20
CA ARG A 111 -8.81 -10.91 -3.55
C ARG A 111 -10.20 -11.41 -3.13
N ARG A 112 -11.05 -10.52 -2.59
CA ARG A 112 -12.44 -10.87 -2.28
C ARG A 112 -13.21 -11.29 -3.52
N ASP A 113 -13.11 -10.50 -4.59
CA ASP A 113 -13.88 -10.74 -5.83
C ASP A 113 -13.40 -12.00 -6.58
N ALA A 114 -12.14 -12.37 -6.38
CA ALA A 114 -11.54 -13.61 -6.90
C ALA A 114 -11.75 -14.82 -5.98
N ASP A 115 -12.46 -14.67 -4.84
CA ASP A 115 -12.62 -15.70 -3.80
C ASP A 115 -11.28 -16.26 -3.28
N GLU A 116 -10.26 -15.40 -3.26
CA GLU A 116 -8.94 -15.72 -2.73
C GLU A 116 -8.87 -15.51 -1.22
N ARG A 117 -7.88 -16.15 -0.59
CA ARG A 117 -7.63 -15.96 0.84
C ARG A 117 -7.33 -14.50 1.15
N GLN A 118 -8.17 -13.90 2.01
CA GLN A 118 -7.98 -12.53 2.46
C GLN A 118 -6.77 -12.40 3.39
N VAL A 119 -6.21 -11.18 3.45
CA VAL A 119 -5.27 -10.80 4.50
C VAL A 119 -5.99 -10.66 5.83
N ASP A 120 -5.25 -10.76 6.95
CA ASP A 120 -5.84 -10.75 8.29
C ASP A 120 -6.24 -9.34 8.78
N GLY A 121 -5.81 -8.31 8.07
CA GLY A 121 -6.18 -6.92 8.37
C GLY A 121 -5.48 -5.90 7.51
N LEU A 122 -6.03 -4.69 7.50
CA LEU A 122 -5.48 -3.51 6.85
C LEU A 122 -5.24 -2.40 7.87
N VAL A 123 -4.10 -1.74 7.78
CA VAL A 123 -3.80 -0.50 8.50
C VAL A 123 -3.49 0.58 7.47
N LEU A 124 -4.39 1.54 7.35
CA LEU A 124 -4.35 2.57 6.31
C LEU A 124 -4.04 3.93 6.95
N TYR A 125 -2.97 4.56 6.53
CA TYR A 125 -2.57 5.88 7.01
C TYR A 125 -2.77 6.92 5.92
N ALA A 126 -3.73 7.84 6.13
CA ALA A 126 -4.14 8.86 5.17
C ALA A 126 -4.28 8.30 3.73
N PRO A 127 -5.06 7.21 3.51
CA PRO A 127 -5.07 6.50 2.23
C PRO A 127 -5.59 7.38 1.09
N TRP A 128 -4.92 7.34 -0.06
CA TRP A 128 -5.42 8.00 -1.27
C TRP A 128 -6.35 7.04 -2.02
N VAL A 129 -7.65 7.19 -1.80
CA VAL A 129 -8.69 6.25 -2.25
C VAL A 129 -9.49 6.74 -3.47
N ASP A 130 -9.23 7.98 -3.93
CA ASP A 130 -9.86 8.57 -5.11
C ASP A 130 -8.82 9.35 -5.92
N VAL A 131 -8.39 8.77 -7.04
CA VAL A 131 -7.43 9.42 -7.93
C VAL A 131 -8.08 10.38 -8.94
N THR A 132 -9.41 10.42 -9.00
CA THR A 132 -10.13 11.32 -9.91
C THR A 132 -10.01 12.78 -9.49
N MET A 133 -9.70 13.01 -8.20
CA MET A 133 -9.60 14.36 -7.61
C MET A 133 -10.87 15.20 -7.78
N THR A 134 -12.04 14.58 -7.76
CA THR A 134 -13.34 15.23 -8.01
C THR A 134 -14.08 15.67 -6.74
N ASN A 135 -13.52 15.44 -5.54
CA ASN A 135 -14.13 15.89 -4.30
C ASN A 135 -14.24 17.43 -4.28
N PRO A 136 -15.45 18.00 -4.16
CA PRO A 136 -15.64 19.46 -4.22
C PRO A 136 -14.94 20.23 -3.10
N CYS A 137 -14.66 19.59 -1.97
CA CYS A 137 -13.93 20.24 -0.86
C CYS A 137 -12.44 20.46 -1.13
N ILE A 138 -11.89 19.88 -2.20
CA ILE A 138 -10.46 19.99 -2.54
C ILE A 138 -10.08 21.46 -2.76
N GLU A 139 -10.92 22.27 -3.41
CA GLU A 139 -10.66 23.68 -3.69
C GLU A 139 -10.47 24.50 -2.41
N GLU A 140 -11.18 24.16 -1.34
CA GLU A 140 -11.07 24.84 -0.05
C GLU A 140 -9.78 24.46 0.70
N VAL A 141 -9.30 23.24 0.54
CA VAL A 141 -8.13 22.69 1.23
C VAL A 141 -6.83 23.02 0.49
N GLN A 142 -6.86 23.01 -0.84
CA GLN A 142 -5.69 23.17 -1.71
C GLN A 142 -4.79 24.37 -1.37
N PRO A 143 -5.30 25.58 -1.04
CA PRO A 143 -4.47 26.73 -0.70
C PRO A 143 -3.63 26.52 0.58
N ARG A 144 -4.12 25.66 1.49
CA ARG A 144 -3.45 25.34 2.77
C ARG A 144 -2.47 24.19 2.65
N ASP A 145 -2.65 23.29 1.69
CA ASP A 145 -1.72 22.20 1.43
C ASP A 145 -0.49 22.74 0.69
N LYS A 146 0.69 22.58 1.28
CA LYS A 146 1.96 23.03 0.71
C LYS A 146 2.74 21.94 0.00
N VAL A 147 2.29 20.69 0.13
CA VAL A 147 3.00 19.52 -0.39
C VAL A 147 2.28 18.96 -1.62
N LEU A 148 0.99 18.68 -1.48
CA LEU A 148 0.19 18.09 -2.54
C LEU A 148 -0.44 19.15 -3.44
N ARG A 149 -0.46 18.88 -4.75
CA ARG A 149 -1.07 19.77 -5.75
C ARG A 149 -1.99 18.99 -6.66
N VAL A 150 -3.24 19.44 -6.78
CA VAL A 150 -4.30 18.78 -7.57
C VAL A 150 -3.84 18.44 -8.99
N PRO A 151 -3.22 19.35 -9.78
CA PRO A 151 -2.82 18.98 -11.15
C PRO A 151 -1.81 17.85 -11.20
N GLY A 152 -0.85 17.80 -10.25
CA GLY A 152 0.13 16.72 -10.14
C GLY A 152 -0.49 15.40 -9.74
N LEU A 153 -1.42 15.41 -8.76
CA LEU A 153 -2.13 14.22 -8.33
C LEU A 153 -3.05 13.69 -9.43
N ALA A 154 -3.79 14.55 -10.12
CA ALA A 154 -4.67 14.15 -11.23
C ALA A 154 -3.86 13.53 -12.38
N TRP A 155 -2.67 14.07 -12.68
CA TRP A 155 -1.76 13.47 -13.66
C TRP A 155 -1.27 12.10 -13.17
N ALA A 156 -0.81 11.99 -11.93
CA ALA A 156 -0.31 10.75 -11.37
C ALA A 156 -1.39 9.65 -11.34
N GLY A 157 -2.61 10.01 -10.92
CA GLY A 157 -3.74 9.09 -10.91
C GLY A 157 -4.12 8.58 -12.29
N ARG A 158 -4.06 9.45 -13.31
CA ARG A 158 -4.33 9.06 -14.72
C ARG A 158 -3.22 8.16 -15.26
N ALA A 159 -1.96 8.48 -14.97
CA ALA A 159 -0.82 7.64 -15.35
C ALA A 159 -0.89 6.25 -14.70
N TRP A 160 -1.27 6.21 -13.42
CA TRP A 160 -1.49 4.97 -12.68
C TRP A 160 -2.62 4.12 -13.25
N ALA A 161 -3.72 4.75 -13.67
CA ALA A 161 -4.87 4.06 -14.25
C ALA A 161 -4.53 3.36 -15.57
N GLY A 162 -3.59 3.90 -16.36
CA GLY A 162 -3.27 3.37 -17.69
C GLY A 162 -4.50 3.42 -18.59
N ASP A 163 -4.92 2.26 -19.11
CA ASP A 163 -6.09 2.11 -19.95
C ASP A 163 -7.43 2.02 -19.18
N LEU A 164 -7.38 1.94 -17.83
CA LEU A 164 -8.57 1.88 -17.00
C LEU A 164 -9.13 3.28 -16.76
N ASP A 165 -10.43 3.34 -16.44
CA ASP A 165 -11.06 4.57 -15.97
C ASP A 165 -10.47 4.92 -14.57
N PRO A 166 -10.00 6.15 -14.33
CA PRO A 166 -9.62 6.58 -12.99
C PRO A 166 -10.70 6.37 -11.91
N ALA A 167 -11.98 6.33 -12.29
CA ALA A 167 -13.09 6.00 -11.40
C ALA A 167 -13.35 4.49 -11.25
N ASP A 168 -12.62 3.63 -11.97
CA ASP A 168 -12.67 2.19 -11.73
C ASP A 168 -12.24 1.91 -10.28
N TRP A 169 -13.00 1.07 -9.56
CA TRP A 169 -12.72 0.78 -8.16
C TRP A 169 -11.33 0.17 -7.91
N ARG A 170 -10.74 -0.46 -8.91
CA ARG A 170 -9.36 -0.98 -8.84
C ARG A 170 -8.34 0.15 -8.75
N ILE A 171 -8.67 1.32 -9.27
CA ILE A 171 -7.84 2.53 -9.29
C ILE A 171 -8.23 3.47 -8.14
N SER A 172 -9.52 3.69 -7.97
CA SER A 172 -10.12 4.51 -6.92
C SER A 172 -11.05 3.66 -6.06
N PRO A 173 -10.50 2.97 -5.04
CA PRO A 173 -11.28 2.04 -4.23
C PRO A 173 -12.44 2.70 -3.44
N LEU A 174 -12.50 4.02 -3.40
CA LEU A 174 -13.65 4.75 -2.89
C LEU A 174 -14.97 4.37 -3.60
N TYR A 175 -14.89 4.01 -4.88
CA TYR A 175 -16.06 3.66 -5.70
C TYR A 175 -16.41 2.16 -5.64
N GLY A 176 -15.62 1.36 -4.91
CA GLY A 176 -15.86 -0.07 -4.73
C GLY A 176 -16.78 -0.39 -3.55
N ASP A 177 -17.24 -1.63 -3.49
CA ASP A 177 -18.04 -2.14 -2.37
C ASP A 177 -17.11 -2.58 -1.21
N PRO A 178 -17.22 -2.00 0.00
CA PRO A 178 -16.40 -2.38 1.14
C PRO A 178 -16.89 -3.65 1.86
N VAL A 179 -18.01 -4.23 1.48
CA VAL A 179 -18.55 -5.44 2.13
C VAL A 179 -17.62 -6.62 1.92
N GLY A 180 -17.39 -7.40 2.98
CA GLY A 180 -16.54 -8.61 2.93
C GLY A 180 -15.04 -8.36 2.98
N LEU A 181 -14.61 -7.12 3.16
CA LEU A 181 -13.20 -6.79 3.34
C LEU A 181 -12.70 -7.20 4.74
N PRO A 182 -11.38 -7.43 4.90
CA PRO A 182 -10.79 -7.74 6.19
C PRO A 182 -10.95 -6.57 7.18
N PRO A 183 -10.83 -6.83 8.50
CA PRO A 183 -10.82 -5.77 9.49
C PRO A 183 -9.80 -4.69 9.15
N MET A 184 -10.19 -3.42 9.25
CA MET A 184 -9.30 -2.31 8.93
C MET A 184 -9.26 -1.23 9.99
N ARG A 185 -8.12 -0.55 10.08
CA ARG A 185 -7.90 0.66 10.87
C ARG A 185 -7.44 1.77 9.94
N ILE A 186 -8.17 2.87 9.93
CA ILE A 186 -7.87 4.06 9.11
C ILE A 186 -7.45 5.18 10.06
N PHE A 187 -6.31 5.78 9.76
CA PHE A 187 -5.79 6.96 10.43
C PHE A 187 -5.74 8.11 9.42
N GLN A 188 -6.33 9.24 9.81
CA GLN A 188 -6.44 10.43 8.97
C GLN A 188 -5.81 11.64 9.70
#